data_99ab15b08cf1d2fa434c0c9b4e54ed27
#
_entry.id   99ab15b08cf1d2fa434c0c9b4e54ed27
#
_cell.length_a   1.000
_cell.length_b   1.000
_cell.length_c   1.000
_cell.angle_alpha   90.00
_cell.angle_beta   90.00
_cell.angle_gamma   90.00
#
_symmetry.space_group_name_H-M   'P 1'
#
loop_
_entity.id
_entity.type
_entity.pdbx_description
1 polymer ?
#
loop_
_entity_poly.entity_id
_entity_poly.type
_entity_poly.pdbx_seq_one_letter_code
_entity_poly.pdbx_strand_id
1 'polypeptide(L)'
;MDTRKDLLARFNASAAQLLEFSKSVTDPEILVYEDWTVKQTLGHITFWHESFARNIHDLVNDIKPKPVAGAYAELNRRCFEELKTQTFEDVLNRFVTAHSVVNECVLSEKLVLIPYRVGSRSYSPEEHLEIVSKHILTHLKALKAAVAKEKAKDTERPSC
;
A
#
# COMPACT_ATOMS: atom_id res chain seq x y z
N MET A 1 25.84 -1.45 3.96
CA MET A 1 24.81 -0.77 3.14
C MET A 1 23.95 -1.83 2.48
N ASP A 2 22.66 -1.74 2.64
CA ASP A 2 21.73 -2.71 2.04
C ASP A 2 21.71 -2.59 0.53
N THR A 3 21.76 -3.73 -0.15
CA THR A 3 21.60 -3.76 -1.60
C THR A 3 20.13 -3.61 -2.00
N ARG A 4 19.86 -3.29 -3.26
CA ARG A 4 18.48 -3.26 -3.78
C ARG A 4 17.76 -4.59 -3.58
N LYS A 5 18.48 -5.71 -3.67
CA LYS A 5 17.93 -7.05 -3.39
C LYS A 5 17.53 -7.23 -1.93
N ASP A 6 18.35 -6.73 -1.00
CA ASP A 6 18.03 -6.80 0.44
C ASP A 6 16.79 -5.96 0.77
N LEU A 7 16.70 -4.76 0.17
CA LEU A 7 15.54 -3.88 0.32
C LEU A 7 14.28 -4.47 -0.31
N LEU A 8 14.40 -5.14 -1.45
CA LEU A 8 13.29 -5.87 -2.07
C LEU A 8 12.83 -7.02 -1.18
N ALA A 9 13.74 -7.75 -0.54
CA ALA A 9 13.37 -8.82 0.39
C ALA A 9 12.59 -8.28 1.59
N ARG A 10 12.97 -7.13 2.15
CA ARG A 10 12.21 -6.46 3.23
C ARG A 10 10.85 -5.98 2.77
N PHE A 11 10.79 -5.39 1.59
CA PHE A 11 9.54 -4.97 0.96
C PHE A 11 8.59 -6.15 0.77
N ASN A 12 9.08 -7.28 0.27
CA ASN A 12 8.31 -8.50 0.12
C ASN A 12 7.83 -9.05 1.47
N ALA A 13 8.67 -9.00 2.49
CA ALA A 13 8.28 -9.42 3.86
C ALA A 13 7.18 -8.53 4.43
N SER A 14 7.26 -7.21 4.25
CA SER A 14 6.20 -6.29 4.71
C SER A 14 4.88 -6.52 3.98
N ALA A 15 4.93 -6.74 2.67
CA ALA A 15 3.74 -7.08 1.87
C ALA A 15 3.12 -8.41 2.29
N ALA A 16 3.93 -9.43 2.56
CA ALA A 16 3.45 -10.73 3.03
C ALA A 16 2.73 -10.62 4.38
N GLN A 17 3.27 -9.83 5.32
CA GLN A 17 2.62 -9.57 6.60
C GLN A 17 1.26 -8.86 6.44
N LEU A 18 1.18 -7.87 5.56
CA LEU A 18 -0.07 -7.18 5.25
C LEU A 18 -1.11 -8.12 4.67
N LEU A 19 -0.73 -8.96 3.71
CA LEU A 19 -1.62 -9.93 3.08
C LEU A 19 -2.12 -10.99 4.06
N GLU A 20 -1.25 -11.52 4.90
CA GLU A 20 -1.64 -12.50 5.92
C GLU A 20 -2.61 -11.90 6.94
N PHE A 21 -2.33 -10.71 7.43
CA PHE A 21 -3.27 -9.99 8.28
C PHE A 21 -4.61 -9.77 7.59
N SER A 22 -4.60 -9.33 6.34
CA SER A 22 -5.81 -9.02 5.58
C SER A 22 -6.70 -10.24 5.37
N LYS A 23 -6.12 -11.42 5.21
CA LYS A 23 -6.88 -12.69 5.12
C LYS A 23 -7.62 -13.03 6.42
N SER A 24 -7.17 -12.52 7.55
CA SER A 24 -7.82 -12.72 8.85
C SER A 24 -8.94 -11.73 9.15
N VAL A 25 -9.09 -10.69 8.35
CA VAL A 25 -10.10 -9.63 8.55
C VAL A 25 -11.48 -10.16 8.18
N THR A 26 -12.40 -10.11 9.15
CA THR A 26 -13.81 -10.51 8.96
C THR A 26 -14.73 -9.33 8.74
N ASP A 27 -14.37 -8.14 9.26
CA ASP A 27 -15.13 -6.91 9.10
C ASP A 27 -14.22 -5.78 8.57
N PRO A 28 -14.27 -5.49 7.27
CA PRO A 28 -13.45 -4.43 6.68
C PRO A 28 -13.93 -3.01 6.99
N GLU A 29 -15.08 -2.84 7.65
CA GLU A 29 -15.64 -1.55 8.03
C GLU A 29 -15.20 -1.06 9.42
N ILE A 30 -14.39 -1.86 10.14
CA ILE A 30 -13.78 -1.43 11.41
C ILE A 30 -12.97 -0.15 11.18
N LEU A 31 -13.17 0.86 12.04
CA LEU A 31 -12.41 2.11 11.99
C LEU A 31 -10.97 1.90 12.50
N VAL A 32 -10.02 2.32 11.70
CA VAL A 32 -8.58 2.27 12.01
C VAL A 32 -8.09 3.63 12.52
N TYR A 33 -8.47 4.66 11.80
CA TYR A 33 -8.27 6.05 12.16
C TYR A 33 -9.63 6.70 12.42
N GLU A 34 -9.67 7.97 12.77
CA GLU A 34 -10.90 8.69 13.12
C GLU A 34 -12.00 8.52 12.05
N ASP A 35 -11.60 8.54 10.78
CA ASP A 35 -12.52 8.52 9.64
C ASP A 35 -12.15 7.49 8.54
N TRP A 36 -11.20 6.58 8.80
CA TRP A 36 -10.76 5.56 7.84
C TRP A 36 -11.07 4.15 8.33
N THR A 37 -11.75 3.37 7.51
CA THR A 37 -11.97 1.94 7.75
C THR A 37 -10.75 1.08 7.39
N VAL A 38 -10.76 -0.19 7.78
CA VAL A 38 -9.77 -1.20 7.34
C VAL A 38 -9.70 -1.23 5.81
N LYS A 39 -10.85 -1.26 5.12
CA LYS A 39 -10.91 -1.26 3.65
C LYS A 39 -10.28 -0.01 3.05
N GLN A 40 -10.58 1.16 3.60
CA GLN A 40 -10.01 2.42 3.12
C GLN A 40 -8.51 2.51 3.38
N THR A 41 -8.05 2.03 4.53
CA THR A 41 -6.61 1.99 4.85
C THR A 41 -5.86 1.07 3.89
N LEU A 42 -6.40 -0.13 3.61
CA LEU A 42 -5.83 -1.02 2.61
C LEU A 42 -5.85 -0.39 1.22
N GLY A 43 -6.94 0.27 0.85
CA GLY A 43 -7.07 0.97 -0.43
C GLY A 43 -6.04 2.08 -0.59
N HIS A 44 -5.78 2.84 0.46
CA HIS A 44 -4.73 3.86 0.49
C HIS A 44 -3.33 3.27 0.28
N ILE A 45 -3.01 2.17 0.97
CA ILE A 45 -1.75 1.45 0.75
C ILE A 45 -1.66 0.97 -0.70
N THR A 46 -2.73 0.37 -1.21
CA THR A 46 -2.80 -0.15 -2.59
C THR A 46 -2.61 0.94 -3.63
N PHE A 47 -3.23 2.10 -3.44
CA PHE A 47 -3.09 3.25 -4.33
C PHE A 47 -1.62 3.65 -4.54
N TRP A 48 -0.86 3.79 -3.45
CA TRP A 48 0.56 4.14 -3.54
C TRP A 48 1.42 3.01 -4.08
N HIS A 49 1.04 1.77 -3.81
CA HIS A 49 1.70 0.59 -4.36
C HIS A 49 1.52 0.52 -5.89
N GLU A 50 0.31 0.76 -6.37
CA GLU A 50 0.00 0.83 -7.80
C GLU A 50 0.73 2.00 -8.49
N SER A 51 0.83 3.15 -7.83
CA SER A 51 1.57 4.30 -8.35
C SER A 51 3.05 3.97 -8.54
N PHE A 52 3.67 3.33 -7.56
CA PHE A 52 5.04 2.85 -7.65
C PHE A 52 5.22 1.84 -8.79
N ALA A 53 4.37 0.81 -8.82
CA ALA A 53 4.40 -0.23 -9.85
C ALA A 53 4.29 0.37 -11.27
N ARG A 54 3.35 1.28 -11.47
CA ARG A 54 3.10 1.93 -12.74
C ARG A 54 4.31 2.74 -13.22
N ASN A 55 4.88 3.54 -12.32
CA ASN A 55 6.01 4.39 -12.66
C ASN A 55 7.26 3.59 -13.05
N ILE A 56 7.58 2.52 -12.30
CA ILE A 56 8.73 1.67 -12.63
C ILE A 56 8.50 0.83 -13.89
N HIS A 57 7.28 0.32 -14.09
CA HIS A 57 6.91 -0.39 -15.30
C HIS A 57 7.12 0.51 -16.55
N ASP A 58 6.65 1.75 -16.49
CA ASP A 58 6.80 2.69 -17.59
C ASP A 58 8.29 2.96 -17.88
N LEU A 59 9.08 3.25 -16.84
CA LEU A 59 10.52 3.51 -17.00
C LEU A 59 11.28 2.31 -17.60
N VAL A 60 10.98 1.10 -17.17
CA VAL A 60 11.63 -0.12 -17.68
C VAL A 60 11.29 -0.34 -19.16
N ASN A 61 10.10 0.05 -19.58
CA ASN A 61 9.61 -0.09 -20.95
C ASN A 61 9.84 1.17 -21.82
N ASP A 62 10.68 2.10 -21.36
CA ASP A 62 11.02 3.35 -22.07
C ASP A 62 9.78 4.24 -22.34
N ILE A 63 8.77 4.14 -21.48
CA ILE A 63 7.57 4.97 -21.49
C ILE A 63 7.76 6.10 -20.48
N LYS A 64 7.36 7.33 -20.84
CA LYS A 64 7.41 8.45 -19.92
C LYS A 64 6.38 8.27 -18.79
N PRO A 65 6.81 8.16 -17.52
CA PRO A 65 5.88 8.01 -16.41
C PRO A 65 4.94 9.21 -16.24
N LYS A 66 3.75 8.93 -15.75
CA LYS A 66 2.76 9.95 -15.39
C LYS A 66 2.46 9.84 -13.89
N PRO A 67 3.31 10.43 -13.03
CA PRO A 67 3.10 10.37 -11.59
C PRO A 67 1.80 11.05 -11.19
N VAL A 68 1.23 10.63 -10.07
CA VAL A 68 0.00 11.21 -9.54
C VAL A 68 0.18 12.69 -9.24
N ALA A 69 -0.89 13.47 -9.46
CA ALA A 69 -0.94 14.91 -9.23
C ALA A 69 -2.04 15.26 -8.24
N GLY A 70 -1.76 16.24 -7.40
CA GLY A 70 -2.71 16.75 -6.42
C GLY A 70 -2.21 16.66 -4.98
N ALA A 71 -2.91 17.33 -4.07
CA ALA A 71 -2.65 17.25 -2.64
C ALA A 71 -3.02 15.87 -2.10
N TYR A 72 -2.37 15.44 -1.03
CA TYR A 72 -2.65 14.14 -0.39
C TYR A 72 -4.11 13.94 0.00
N ALA A 73 -4.75 14.97 0.56
CA ALA A 73 -6.17 14.92 0.92
C ALA A 73 -7.07 14.67 -0.30
N GLU A 74 -6.78 15.29 -1.42
CA GLU A 74 -7.53 15.09 -2.68
C GLU A 74 -7.28 13.69 -3.25
N LEU A 75 -6.06 13.20 -3.21
CA LEU A 75 -5.71 11.84 -3.66
C LEU A 75 -6.43 10.78 -2.82
N ASN A 76 -6.47 10.96 -1.50
CA ASN A 76 -7.20 10.08 -0.59
C ASN A 76 -8.70 10.12 -0.85
N ARG A 77 -9.28 11.31 -1.04
CA ARG A 77 -10.69 11.46 -1.35
C ARG A 77 -11.08 10.70 -2.62
N ARG A 78 -10.31 10.85 -3.70
CA ARG A 78 -10.54 10.13 -4.96
C ARG A 78 -10.41 8.61 -4.79
N CYS A 79 -9.38 8.18 -4.06
CA CYS A 79 -9.18 6.78 -3.73
C CYS A 79 -10.40 6.19 -2.99
N PHE A 80 -10.87 6.86 -1.96
CA PHE A 80 -12.00 6.38 -1.15
C PHE A 80 -13.32 6.39 -1.91
N GLU A 81 -13.51 7.35 -2.80
CA GLU A 81 -14.69 7.38 -3.68
C GLU A 81 -14.72 6.16 -4.62
N GLU A 82 -13.57 5.83 -5.22
CA GLU A 82 -13.42 4.65 -6.07
C GLU A 82 -13.70 3.34 -5.30
N LEU A 83 -13.28 3.26 -4.04
CA LEU A 83 -13.47 2.07 -3.20
C LEU A 83 -14.94 1.76 -2.88
N LYS A 84 -15.84 2.72 -3.02
CA LYS A 84 -17.27 2.50 -2.74
C LYS A 84 -17.89 1.39 -3.59
N THR A 85 -17.38 1.18 -4.79
CA THR A 85 -17.85 0.17 -5.74
C THR A 85 -17.03 -1.12 -5.74
N GLN A 86 -16.03 -1.23 -4.87
CA GLN A 86 -15.11 -2.37 -4.81
C GLN A 86 -15.28 -3.14 -3.51
N THR A 87 -15.16 -4.46 -3.58
CA THR A 87 -15.10 -5.32 -2.39
C THR A 87 -13.71 -5.24 -1.74
N PHE A 88 -13.59 -5.70 -0.50
CA PHE A 88 -12.31 -5.84 0.18
C PHE A 88 -11.36 -6.79 -0.58
N GLU A 89 -11.91 -7.87 -1.15
CA GLU A 89 -11.16 -8.83 -1.97
C GLU A 89 -10.64 -8.19 -3.26
N ASP A 90 -11.44 -7.34 -3.92
CA ASP A 90 -11.00 -6.60 -5.10
C ASP A 90 -9.77 -5.75 -4.78
N VAL A 91 -9.76 -5.07 -3.65
CA VAL A 91 -8.62 -4.23 -3.21
C VAL A 91 -7.39 -5.08 -2.92
N LEU A 92 -7.55 -6.24 -2.28
CA LEU A 92 -6.46 -7.20 -2.06
C LEU A 92 -5.86 -7.68 -3.38
N ASN A 93 -6.70 -8.03 -4.35
CA ASN A 93 -6.24 -8.49 -5.67
C ASN A 93 -5.48 -7.39 -6.43
N ARG A 94 -5.92 -6.14 -6.33
CA ARG A 94 -5.19 -4.99 -6.87
C ARG A 94 -3.81 -4.86 -6.25
N PHE A 95 -3.71 -4.98 -4.93
CA PHE A 95 -2.44 -4.91 -4.21
C PHE A 95 -1.48 -6.02 -4.69
N VAL A 96 -1.96 -7.26 -4.77
CA VAL A 96 -1.15 -8.41 -5.24
C VAL A 96 -0.65 -8.19 -6.66
N THR A 97 -1.50 -7.70 -7.56
CA THR A 97 -1.14 -7.40 -8.95
C THR A 97 -0.04 -6.33 -9.01
N ALA A 98 -0.19 -5.23 -8.29
CA ALA A 98 0.81 -4.17 -8.23
C ALA A 98 2.13 -4.69 -7.63
N HIS A 99 2.07 -5.51 -6.60
CA HIS A 99 3.24 -6.10 -5.96
C HIS A 99 4.03 -6.99 -6.92
N SER A 100 3.35 -7.78 -7.74
CA SER A 100 3.96 -8.60 -8.79
C SER A 100 4.74 -7.73 -9.79
N VAL A 101 4.14 -6.63 -10.25
CA VAL A 101 4.80 -5.70 -11.18
C VAL A 101 6.06 -5.09 -10.56
N VAL A 102 6.03 -4.72 -9.28
CA VAL A 102 7.22 -4.19 -8.60
C VAL A 102 8.34 -5.24 -8.61
N ASN A 103 8.02 -6.50 -8.25
CA ASN A 103 9.02 -7.57 -8.26
C ASN A 103 9.63 -7.84 -9.64
N GLU A 104 8.84 -7.72 -10.69
CA GLU A 104 9.32 -7.90 -12.07
C GLU A 104 10.25 -6.78 -12.53
N CYS A 105 10.03 -5.56 -12.08
CA CYS A 105 10.67 -4.37 -12.64
C CYS A 105 11.78 -3.78 -11.77
N VAL A 106 11.69 -3.85 -10.44
CA VAL A 106 12.49 -3.00 -9.54
C VAL A 106 14.00 -3.28 -9.56
N LEU A 107 14.41 -4.47 -9.98
CA LEU A 107 15.84 -4.81 -10.10
C LEU A 107 16.47 -4.38 -11.43
N SER A 108 15.70 -3.79 -12.34
CA SER A 108 16.20 -3.29 -13.61
C SER A 108 17.25 -2.19 -13.41
N GLU A 109 18.36 -2.29 -14.13
CA GLU A 109 19.42 -1.28 -14.17
C GLU A 109 18.98 0.02 -14.85
N LYS A 110 17.88 0.00 -15.60
CA LYS A 110 17.27 1.21 -16.19
C LYS A 110 16.74 2.19 -15.14
N LEU A 111 16.44 1.69 -13.93
CA LEU A 111 15.88 2.51 -12.86
C LEU A 111 16.99 3.26 -12.12
N VAL A 112 17.05 4.56 -12.33
CA VAL A 112 17.97 5.48 -11.64
C VAL A 112 17.19 6.38 -10.67
N LEU A 113 16.20 7.09 -11.18
CA LEU A 113 15.30 7.94 -10.41
C LEU A 113 13.85 7.64 -10.81
N ILE A 114 12.99 7.51 -9.83
CA ILE A 114 11.57 7.18 -9.99
C ILE A 114 10.76 8.38 -9.52
N PRO A 115 9.86 8.94 -10.35
CA PRO A 115 8.98 10.02 -9.90
C PRO A 115 7.97 9.48 -8.87
N TYR A 116 7.58 10.34 -7.95
CA TYR A 116 6.66 10.00 -6.87
C TYR A 116 5.32 10.69 -7.05
N ARG A 117 5.32 12.01 -7.03
CA ARG A 117 4.13 12.86 -7.20
C ARG A 117 4.56 14.13 -7.95
N VAL A 118 3.68 14.67 -8.76
CA VAL A 118 3.95 15.95 -9.44
C VAL A 118 4.27 17.04 -8.39
N GLY A 119 5.40 17.72 -8.57
CA GLY A 119 5.89 18.74 -7.66
C GLY A 119 6.77 18.22 -6.51
N SER A 120 6.91 16.91 -6.33
CA SER A 120 7.89 16.33 -5.40
C SER A 120 9.17 15.91 -6.11
N ARG A 121 10.25 15.67 -5.35
CA ARG A 121 11.47 15.10 -5.93
C ARG A 121 11.25 13.66 -6.39
N SER A 122 12.11 13.17 -7.25
CA SER A 122 12.23 11.77 -7.58
C SER A 122 13.12 11.04 -6.56
N TYR A 123 12.95 9.74 -6.43
CA TYR A 123 13.67 8.88 -5.49
C TYR A 123 14.42 7.77 -6.22
N SER A 124 15.55 7.32 -5.68
CA SER A 124 16.18 6.11 -6.18
C SER A 124 15.29 4.88 -5.93
N PRO A 125 15.49 3.76 -6.64
CA PRO A 125 14.75 2.52 -6.35
C PRO A 125 14.92 2.06 -4.90
N GLU A 126 16.11 2.23 -4.34
CA GLU A 126 16.45 1.87 -2.97
C GLU A 126 15.64 2.71 -1.96
N GLU A 127 15.67 4.04 -2.12
CA GLU A 127 14.85 4.95 -1.30
C GLU A 127 13.35 4.63 -1.42
N HIS A 128 12.88 4.35 -2.63
CA HIS A 128 11.46 4.06 -2.85
C HIS A 128 11.03 2.76 -2.17
N LEU A 129 11.84 1.70 -2.25
CA LEU A 129 11.59 0.44 -1.55
C LEU A 129 11.52 0.63 -0.03
N GLU A 130 12.42 1.44 0.55
CA GLU A 130 12.38 1.78 1.98
C GLU A 130 11.11 2.55 2.37
N ILE A 131 10.76 3.57 1.58
CA ILE A 131 9.56 4.40 1.80
C ILE A 131 8.31 3.53 1.80
N VAL A 132 8.14 2.67 0.78
CA VAL A 132 6.94 1.86 0.64
C VAL A 132 6.88 0.76 1.71
N SER A 133 7.99 0.11 2.04
CA SER A 133 8.05 -0.87 3.15
C SER A 133 7.63 -0.25 4.47
N LYS A 134 8.16 0.93 4.78
CA LYS A 134 7.83 1.67 6.01
C LYS A 134 6.36 2.11 6.02
N HIS A 135 5.83 2.54 4.89
CA HIS A 135 4.43 2.91 4.73
C HIS A 135 3.51 1.73 5.04
N ILE A 136 3.78 0.56 4.46
CA ILE A 136 3.03 -0.67 4.73
C ILE A 136 3.08 -1.00 6.23
N LEU A 137 4.25 -1.06 6.84
CA LEU A 137 4.41 -1.46 8.24
C LEU A 137 3.76 -0.47 9.22
N THR A 138 3.81 0.82 8.92
CA THR A 138 3.15 1.85 9.73
C THR A 138 1.64 1.66 9.76
N HIS A 139 1.01 1.48 8.59
CA HIS A 139 -0.42 1.23 8.52
C HIS A 139 -0.80 -0.15 9.05
N LEU A 140 0.01 -1.18 8.83
CA LEU A 140 -0.23 -2.52 9.36
C LEU A 140 -0.29 -2.52 10.89
N LYS A 141 0.58 -1.77 11.56
CA LYS A 141 0.54 -1.60 13.01
C LYS A 141 -0.78 -1.01 13.48
N ALA A 142 -1.26 0.03 12.81
CA ALA A 142 -2.55 0.65 13.11
C ALA A 142 -3.74 -0.29 12.83
N LEU A 143 -3.70 -1.02 11.72
CA LEU A 143 -4.71 -2.02 11.35
C LEU A 143 -4.83 -3.11 12.41
N LYS A 144 -3.71 -3.69 12.83
CA LYS A 144 -3.68 -4.73 13.88
C LYS A 144 -4.24 -4.23 15.20
N ALA A 145 -3.87 -3.01 15.61
CA ALA A 145 -4.35 -2.40 16.84
C ALA A 145 -5.86 -2.16 16.80
N ALA A 146 -6.39 -1.66 15.69
CA ALA A 146 -7.82 -1.40 15.52
C ALA A 146 -8.66 -2.68 15.56
N VAL A 147 -8.23 -3.74 14.86
CA VAL A 147 -8.93 -5.03 14.84
C VAL A 147 -8.88 -5.71 16.21
N ALA A 148 -7.75 -5.66 16.91
CA ALA A 148 -7.60 -6.20 18.26
C ALA A 148 -8.51 -5.47 19.26
N LYS A 149 -8.61 -4.14 19.17
CA LYS A 149 -9.50 -3.32 20.00
C LYS A 149 -10.98 -3.68 19.79
N GLU A 150 -11.39 -3.89 18.56
CA GLU A 150 -12.76 -4.27 18.23
C GLU A 150 -13.10 -5.68 18.74
N LYS A 151 -12.20 -6.64 18.62
CA LYS A 151 -12.35 -7.99 19.19
C LYS A 151 -12.49 -7.97 20.71
N ALA A 152 -11.74 -7.13 21.42
CA ALA A 152 -11.84 -6.97 22.86
C ALA A 152 -13.21 -6.44 23.29
N LYS A 153 -13.80 -5.50 22.53
CA LYS A 153 -15.17 -5.01 22.78
C LYS A 153 -16.22 -6.12 22.64
N ASP A 154 -16.08 -7.02 21.67
CA ASP A 154 -17.02 -8.13 21.47
C ASP A 154 -16.98 -9.14 22.61
N THR A 155 -15.82 -9.37 23.23
CA THR A 155 -15.68 -10.27 24.40
C THR A 155 -16.22 -9.66 25.68
N GLU A 156 -16.36 -8.34 25.80
CA GLU A 156 -16.90 -7.62 26.95
C GLU A 156 -18.42 -7.44 26.90
N ARG A 157 -19.09 -7.77 25.78
CA ARG A 157 -20.56 -7.72 25.69
C ARG A 157 -21.16 -8.88 26.48
N PRO A 158 -22.06 -8.60 27.45
CA PRO A 158 -22.73 -9.66 28.15
C PRO A 158 -23.59 -10.48 27.18
N SER A 159 -23.46 -11.79 27.25
CA SER A 159 -24.36 -12.70 26.53
C SER A 159 -25.78 -12.50 27.02
N CYS A 160 -26.67 -12.11 26.14
CA CYS A 160 -28.12 -12.07 26.41
C CYS A 160 -28.70 -13.48 26.50
#